data_67cc573c3ca55a1b6c8f1a03adb26e58
#
_entry.id   67cc573c3ca55a1b6c8f1a03adb26e58
#
_cell.length_a   1.000
_cell.length_b   1.000
_cell.length_c   1.000
_cell.angle_alpha   90.00
_cell.angle_beta   90.00
_cell.angle_gamma   90.00
#
_symmetry.space_group_name_H-M   'P 1'
#
loop_
_entity.id
_entity.type
_entity.pdbx_description
1 polymer ?
#
loop_
_entity_poly.entity_id
_entity_poly.type
_entity_poly.pdbx_seq_one_letter_code
_entity_poly.pdbx_strand_id
1 'polypeptide(L)'
;MNVDEITIKFLASIQSKVSTALYNAWFKNMQIMDLDTATALLYIDSDFKKKKIIENDSYADIIEKTLKEVTGKDYTFELVTDFITNEMVNANQDVEQDYNKPIEVPIITEQDQESINTYTNEYKKINNNLNPELRFDNYVVGEANRTAQVVALEVAKNPGKTYNPFFLYGRSGTGKTHLMHAIGNYIVNNSDKTVLYIRSDQFISDFTEMTRKINNSDNSSLIEHFKDKYRNIDVLIIDDIQMLQDAKKSQSEFFQTFDSLYNLKKQIIISSDTSPNDLNMFEDRLKTRFGWGIALDIKPPDRDLKIKILKNKIIGMESADLIQEEVFDYIASNSPADIRSLEGAITRLFANIAIYQPETVDIPFTKEALGDIFGSNQYMTNDLARIRKTVAEYYDVTEESLKSKKRQANINKARQIGMYLSSILTEETVERIGLQYNRDHATVLHGVEKIEKELLNDDQLNKEIKELRDLLTI
;
A
#
# COMPACT_ATOMS: atom_id res chain seq x y z
N MET A 1 -37.55 3.73 19.49
CA MET A 1 -36.19 3.22 19.60
C MET A 1 -35.52 3.55 18.30
N ASN A 2 -34.37 4.23 18.30
CA ASN A 2 -33.70 4.65 17.06
C ASN A 2 -33.10 3.41 16.39
N VAL A 3 -33.14 3.34 15.06
CA VAL A 3 -32.63 2.22 14.26
C VAL A 3 -31.15 1.92 14.60
N ASP A 4 -30.37 2.96 14.87
CA ASP A 4 -28.96 2.83 15.25
C ASP A 4 -28.75 2.14 16.60
N GLU A 5 -29.60 2.45 17.61
CA GLU A 5 -29.54 1.76 18.89
C GLU A 5 -29.90 0.28 18.76
N ILE A 6 -30.84 -0.03 17.82
CA ILE A 6 -31.22 -1.40 17.53
C ILE A 6 -30.07 -2.11 16.83
N THR A 7 -29.40 -1.45 15.87
CA THR A 7 -28.23 -1.99 15.17
C THR A 7 -27.10 -2.35 16.14
N ILE A 8 -26.77 -1.47 17.08
CA ILE A 8 -25.72 -1.74 18.08
C ILE A 8 -26.08 -2.97 18.93
N LYS A 9 -27.32 -3.05 19.42
CA LYS A 9 -27.80 -4.19 20.22
C LYS A 9 -27.84 -5.50 19.42
N PHE A 10 -28.26 -5.39 18.15
CA PHE A 10 -28.31 -6.50 17.21
C PHE A 10 -26.92 -7.09 16.97
N LEU A 11 -25.94 -6.27 16.64
CA LEU A 11 -24.55 -6.71 16.43
C LEU A 11 -23.92 -7.30 17.69
N ALA A 12 -24.14 -6.67 18.85
CA ALA A 12 -23.67 -7.17 20.14
C ALA A 12 -24.28 -8.54 20.49
N SER A 13 -25.57 -8.73 20.20
CA SER A 13 -26.26 -10.00 20.42
C SER A 13 -25.73 -11.09 19.46
N ILE A 14 -25.53 -10.81 18.17
CA ILE A 14 -24.90 -11.76 17.24
C ILE A 14 -23.49 -12.11 17.71
N GLN A 15 -22.68 -11.13 18.10
CA GLN A 15 -21.30 -11.35 18.56
C GLN A 15 -21.23 -12.31 19.75
N SER A 16 -22.24 -12.29 20.62
CA SER A 16 -22.31 -13.22 21.77
C SER A 16 -22.70 -14.66 21.39
N LYS A 17 -23.32 -14.87 20.22
CA LYS A 17 -23.88 -16.15 19.78
C LYS A 17 -22.99 -16.93 18.81
N VAL A 18 -22.02 -16.25 18.21
CA VAL A 18 -21.12 -16.86 17.22
C VAL A 18 -19.66 -16.69 17.59
N SER A 19 -18.76 -17.50 16.99
CA SER A 19 -17.32 -17.31 17.21
C SER A 19 -16.85 -15.97 16.68
N THR A 20 -15.82 -15.39 17.29
CA THR A 20 -15.21 -14.11 16.86
C THR A 20 -14.80 -14.14 15.36
N ALA A 21 -14.30 -15.27 14.89
CA ALA A 21 -13.94 -15.45 13.48
C ALA A 21 -15.18 -15.37 12.56
N LEU A 22 -16.28 -16.03 12.93
CA LEU A 22 -17.53 -16.02 12.19
C LEU A 22 -18.16 -14.61 12.19
N TYR A 23 -18.19 -13.96 13.35
CA TYR A 23 -18.69 -12.59 13.48
C TYR A 23 -17.92 -11.62 12.57
N ASN A 24 -16.60 -11.63 12.63
CA ASN A 24 -15.76 -10.73 11.81
C ASN A 24 -15.90 -11.00 10.31
N ALA A 25 -16.09 -12.27 9.92
CA ALA A 25 -16.21 -12.64 8.51
C ALA A 25 -17.56 -12.25 7.89
N TRP A 26 -18.67 -12.34 8.64
CA TRP A 26 -20.01 -12.31 8.05
C TRP A 26 -20.92 -11.21 8.58
N PHE A 27 -20.84 -10.81 9.86
CA PHE A 27 -21.83 -9.97 10.51
C PHE A 27 -21.32 -8.58 10.93
N LYS A 28 -20.01 -8.41 11.11
CA LYS A 28 -19.41 -7.19 11.69
C LYS A 28 -19.85 -5.89 11.01
N ASN A 29 -20.03 -5.92 9.69
CA ASN A 29 -20.36 -4.74 8.88
C ASN A 29 -21.85 -4.70 8.48
N MET A 30 -22.69 -5.48 9.15
CA MET A 30 -24.14 -5.43 8.97
C MET A 30 -24.76 -4.22 9.65
N GLN A 31 -25.79 -3.63 9.04
CA GLN A 31 -26.54 -2.52 9.64
C GLN A 31 -28.02 -2.68 9.33
N ILE A 32 -28.86 -2.32 10.29
CA ILE A 32 -30.30 -2.24 10.07
C ILE A 32 -30.57 -0.89 9.42
N MET A 33 -31.11 -0.90 8.20
CA MET A 33 -31.42 0.31 7.44
C MET A 33 -32.83 0.81 7.73
N ASP A 34 -33.79 -0.14 7.80
CA ASP A 34 -35.18 0.17 8.08
C ASP A 34 -35.87 -1.02 8.74
N LEU A 35 -36.95 -0.74 9.51
CA LEU A 35 -37.80 -1.72 10.17
C LEU A 35 -39.26 -1.37 9.84
N ASP A 36 -39.77 -2.00 8.78
CA ASP A 36 -41.19 -1.91 8.44
C ASP A 36 -42.04 -2.85 9.32
N THR A 37 -43.33 -2.97 9.07
CA THR A 37 -44.28 -3.72 9.90
C THR A 37 -43.95 -5.20 10.07
N ALA A 38 -43.31 -5.82 9.08
CA ALA A 38 -42.96 -7.24 9.06
C ALA A 38 -41.56 -7.57 8.50
N THR A 39 -40.89 -6.61 7.86
CA THR A 39 -39.61 -6.84 7.18
C THR A 39 -38.55 -5.87 7.71
N ALA A 40 -37.37 -6.41 8.01
CA ALA A 40 -36.17 -5.63 8.35
C ALA A 40 -35.28 -5.52 7.12
N LEU A 41 -34.92 -4.30 6.71
CA LEU A 41 -33.98 -4.03 5.66
C LEU A 41 -32.58 -3.96 6.26
N LEU A 42 -31.68 -4.85 5.88
CA LEU A 42 -30.32 -4.95 6.41
C LEU A 42 -29.31 -4.68 5.31
N TYR A 43 -28.42 -3.76 5.58
CA TYR A 43 -27.24 -3.54 4.73
C TYR A 43 -26.15 -4.58 5.02
N ILE A 44 -25.45 -5.01 3.97
CA ILE A 44 -24.26 -5.83 4.02
C ILE A 44 -23.26 -5.39 2.95
N ASP A 45 -21.97 -5.40 3.29
CA ASP A 45 -20.87 -4.82 2.52
C ASP A 45 -20.46 -5.60 1.25
N SER A 46 -21.15 -6.68 0.88
CA SER A 46 -20.74 -7.53 -0.25
C SER A 46 -21.85 -8.43 -0.77
N ASP A 47 -22.05 -8.45 -2.09
CA ASP A 47 -22.95 -9.39 -2.78
C ASP A 47 -22.58 -10.86 -2.53
N PHE A 48 -21.29 -11.16 -2.37
CA PHE A 48 -20.85 -12.49 -2.01
C PHE A 48 -21.35 -12.90 -0.62
N LYS A 49 -21.25 -12.02 0.37
CA LYS A 49 -21.76 -12.27 1.72
C LYS A 49 -23.28 -12.37 1.72
N LYS A 50 -23.97 -11.46 1.00
CA LYS A 50 -25.42 -11.50 0.80
C LYS A 50 -25.87 -12.86 0.30
N LYS A 51 -25.28 -13.35 -0.80
CA LYS A 51 -25.60 -14.64 -1.38
C LYS A 51 -25.36 -15.79 -0.40
N LYS A 52 -24.24 -15.77 0.32
CA LYS A 52 -23.86 -16.82 1.28
C LYS A 52 -24.76 -16.86 2.52
N ILE A 53 -25.23 -15.71 3.00
CA ILE A 53 -26.16 -15.63 4.12
C ILE A 53 -27.54 -16.17 3.71
N ILE A 54 -28.02 -15.82 2.51
CA ILE A 54 -29.31 -16.31 1.98
C ILE A 54 -29.27 -17.84 1.70
N GLU A 55 -28.13 -18.34 1.22
CA GLU A 55 -27.95 -19.79 0.93
C GLU A 55 -27.75 -20.64 2.19
N ASN A 56 -27.53 -20.03 3.36
CA ASN A 56 -27.25 -20.76 4.60
C ASN A 56 -28.33 -20.50 5.66
N ASP A 57 -29.22 -21.43 5.81
CA ASP A 57 -30.35 -21.37 6.76
C ASP A 57 -29.89 -21.04 8.20
N SER A 58 -28.71 -21.50 8.62
CA SER A 58 -28.18 -21.23 9.96
C SER A 58 -27.85 -19.76 10.16
N TYR A 59 -27.40 -19.05 9.13
CA TYR A 59 -27.10 -17.61 9.21
C TYR A 59 -28.38 -16.79 9.18
N ALA A 60 -29.35 -17.18 8.33
CA ALA A 60 -30.66 -16.56 8.29
C ALA A 60 -31.37 -16.69 9.65
N ASP A 61 -31.38 -17.88 10.23
CA ASP A 61 -31.92 -18.18 11.55
C ASP A 61 -31.33 -17.32 12.67
N ILE A 62 -29.99 -17.09 12.64
CA ILE A 62 -29.31 -16.23 13.62
C ILE A 62 -29.80 -14.79 13.51
N ILE A 63 -29.94 -14.27 12.30
CA ILE A 63 -30.41 -12.91 12.02
C ILE A 63 -31.84 -12.74 12.53
N GLU A 64 -32.79 -13.61 12.11
CA GLU A 64 -34.20 -13.51 12.49
C GLU A 64 -34.42 -13.64 14.00
N LYS A 65 -33.78 -14.61 14.64
CA LYS A 65 -33.84 -14.81 16.10
C LYS A 65 -33.28 -13.61 16.86
N THR A 66 -32.21 -13.00 16.33
CA THR A 66 -31.60 -11.84 16.99
C THR A 66 -32.44 -10.58 16.77
N LEU A 67 -33.03 -10.38 15.59
CA LEU A 67 -33.99 -9.29 15.34
C LEU A 67 -35.19 -9.39 16.33
N LYS A 68 -35.76 -10.58 16.48
CA LYS A 68 -36.86 -10.81 17.43
C LYS A 68 -36.46 -10.51 18.88
N GLU A 69 -35.26 -10.92 19.29
CA GLU A 69 -34.76 -10.70 20.65
C GLU A 69 -34.58 -9.20 20.95
N VAL A 70 -34.00 -8.44 20.00
CA VAL A 70 -33.66 -7.02 20.20
C VAL A 70 -34.88 -6.11 20.02
N THR A 71 -35.82 -6.46 19.15
CA THR A 71 -36.98 -5.61 18.82
C THR A 71 -38.26 -6.05 19.54
N GLY A 72 -38.34 -7.30 20.00
CA GLY A 72 -39.54 -7.92 20.57
C GLY A 72 -40.59 -8.31 19.53
N LYS A 73 -40.32 -8.20 18.21
CA LYS A 73 -41.22 -8.54 17.10
C LYS A 73 -40.60 -9.55 16.18
N ASP A 74 -41.44 -10.30 15.49
CA ASP A 74 -40.97 -11.20 14.43
C ASP A 74 -40.80 -10.42 13.14
N TYR A 75 -39.59 -10.46 12.58
CA TYR A 75 -39.24 -9.86 11.29
C TYR A 75 -38.70 -10.93 10.36
N THR A 76 -39.13 -10.89 9.12
CA THR A 76 -38.32 -11.39 7.99
C THR A 76 -37.27 -10.34 7.64
N PHE A 77 -36.21 -10.70 6.92
CA PHE A 77 -35.21 -9.71 6.54
C PHE A 77 -34.90 -9.74 5.05
N GLU A 78 -34.55 -8.58 4.54
CA GLU A 78 -34.00 -8.38 3.21
C GLU A 78 -32.58 -7.82 3.32
N LEU A 79 -31.64 -8.38 2.54
CA LEU A 79 -30.25 -7.92 2.48
C LEU A 79 -30.05 -7.02 1.26
N VAL A 80 -29.51 -5.83 1.48
CA VAL A 80 -29.11 -4.90 0.42
C VAL A 80 -27.61 -4.63 0.51
N THR A 81 -26.97 -4.47 -0.63
CA THR A 81 -25.56 -4.11 -0.73
C THR A 81 -25.33 -2.65 -1.07
N ASP A 82 -26.39 -1.95 -1.44
CA ASP A 82 -26.41 -0.51 -1.69
C ASP A 82 -27.10 0.21 -0.54
N PHE A 83 -26.55 1.36 -0.11
CA PHE A 83 -27.20 2.23 0.86
C PHE A 83 -28.41 2.91 0.21
N ILE A 84 -29.60 2.46 0.53
CA ILE A 84 -30.84 3.12 0.11
C ILE A 84 -31.17 4.17 1.17
N THR A 85 -31.02 5.44 0.86
CA THR A 85 -31.55 6.52 1.69
C THR A 85 -33.08 6.54 1.63
N ASN A 86 -33.76 6.92 2.72
CA ASN A 86 -35.23 6.96 2.85
C ASN A 86 -35.96 7.75 1.75
N GLU A 87 -35.26 8.51 0.91
CA GLU A 87 -35.83 9.21 -0.24
C GLU A 87 -36.19 8.30 -1.42
N MET A 88 -35.63 7.08 -1.52
CA MET A 88 -35.88 6.15 -2.62
C MET A 88 -37.03 5.16 -2.36
N VAL A 89 -37.44 4.96 -1.11
CA VAL A 89 -38.53 4.04 -0.76
C VAL A 89 -39.91 4.63 -1.15
N ASN A 90 -40.04 5.97 -1.28
CA ASN A 90 -41.31 6.64 -1.62
C ASN A 90 -41.54 6.83 -3.12
N ALA A 91 -40.63 6.41 -4.00
CA ALA A 91 -40.75 6.63 -5.45
C ALA A 91 -41.55 5.54 -6.22
N ASN A 92 -42.00 4.48 -5.56
CA ASN A 92 -42.69 3.34 -6.22
C ASN A 92 -44.08 3.06 -5.72
N GLN A 93 -44.81 4.08 -5.25
CA GLN A 93 -46.27 3.98 -5.07
C GLN A 93 -46.96 5.08 -5.85
N ASP A 94 -47.45 4.71 -7.04
CA ASP A 94 -48.43 5.50 -7.78
C ASP A 94 -49.70 5.72 -6.93
N VAL A 95 -49.85 6.93 -6.39
CA VAL A 95 -51.14 7.43 -5.94
C VAL A 95 -51.24 8.90 -6.37
N GLU A 96 -52.15 9.17 -7.28
CA GLU A 96 -52.63 10.51 -7.60
C GLU A 96 -53.04 11.26 -6.33
N GLN A 97 -52.35 12.33 -5.99
CA GLN A 97 -52.88 13.32 -5.02
C GLN A 97 -52.50 14.76 -5.40
N ASP A 98 -53.55 15.50 -5.50
CA ASP A 98 -53.88 16.94 -5.58
C ASP A 98 -52.72 17.92 -5.20
N TYR A 99 -52.31 18.71 -6.20
CA TYR A 99 -51.22 19.71 -6.17
C TYR A 99 -51.67 21.08 -5.62
N ASN A 100 -52.42 21.17 -4.53
CA ASN A 100 -52.88 22.49 -4.02
C ASN A 100 -52.90 22.61 -2.48
N LYS A 101 -51.90 22.15 -1.77
CA LYS A 101 -51.66 22.59 -0.38
C LYS A 101 -50.19 23.02 -0.20
N PRO A 102 -49.91 24.16 0.47
CA PRO A 102 -48.55 24.55 0.80
C PRO A 102 -47.94 23.53 1.76
N ILE A 103 -46.83 22.90 1.36
CA ILE A 103 -46.04 22.07 2.22
C ILE A 103 -45.29 23.00 3.18
N GLU A 104 -45.63 22.96 4.47
CA GLU A 104 -44.79 23.53 5.52
C GLU A 104 -43.48 22.73 5.56
N VAL A 105 -42.43 23.31 5.01
CA VAL A 105 -41.07 22.76 5.12
C VAL A 105 -40.66 22.88 6.59
N PRO A 106 -40.29 21.79 7.30
CA PRO A 106 -39.77 21.90 8.67
C PRO A 106 -38.52 22.77 8.63
N ILE A 107 -38.47 23.79 9.47
CA ILE A 107 -37.30 24.64 9.65
C ILE A 107 -36.25 23.74 10.31
N ILE A 108 -35.25 23.31 9.51
CA ILE A 108 -34.05 22.60 10.03
C ILE A 108 -33.34 23.60 10.95
N THR A 109 -33.25 23.30 12.22
CA THR A 109 -32.56 24.15 13.18
C THR A 109 -31.03 24.01 13.00
N GLU A 110 -30.26 25.03 13.43
CA GLU A 110 -28.79 24.98 13.38
C GLU A 110 -28.24 23.74 14.13
N GLN A 111 -28.92 23.25 15.17
CA GLN A 111 -28.57 22.02 15.88
C GLN A 111 -28.79 20.75 15.06
N ASP A 112 -29.80 20.71 14.19
CA ASP A 112 -30.04 19.58 13.28
C ASP A 112 -28.99 19.55 12.18
N GLN A 113 -28.54 20.70 11.67
CA GLN A 113 -27.42 20.81 10.72
C GLN A 113 -26.09 20.45 11.33
N GLU A 114 -25.79 20.81 12.58
CA GLU A 114 -24.59 20.36 13.31
C GLU A 114 -24.61 18.85 13.53
N SER A 115 -25.73 18.26 13.88
CA SER A 115 -25.90 16.84 14.05
C SER A 115 -25.66 16.07 12.74
N ILE A 116 -26.31 16.50 11.64
CA ILE A 116 -26.12 15.90 10.30
C ILE A 116 -24.67 16.04 9.82
N ASN A 117 -24.05 17.19 10.06
CA ASN A 117 -22.64 17.40 9.70
C ASN A 117 -21.67 16.54 10.55
N THR A 118 -21.98 16.32 11.82
CA THR A 118 -21.20 15.47 12.70
C THR A 118 -21.29 14.01 12.26
N TYR A 119 -22.47 13.49 11.95
CA TYR A 119 -22.68 12.12 11.44
C TYR A 119 -22.05 11.90 10.05
N THR A 120 -22.18 12.85 9.13
CA THR A 120 -21.53 12.75 7.81
C THR A 120 -20.00 12.81 7.91
N ASN A 121 -19.47 13.57 8.83
CA ASN A 121 -18.03 13.67 9.05
C ASN A 121 -17.44 12.41 9.73
N GLU A 122 -18.15 11.82 10.68
CA GLU A 122 -17.74 10.51 11.26
C GLU A 122 -17.80 9.39 10.22
N TYR A 123 -18.83 9.35 9.38
CA TYR A 123 -18.95 8.37 8.30
C TYR A 123 -17.84 8.50 7.24
N LYS A 124 -17.49 9.73 6.86
CA LYS A 124 -16.38 10.02 5.95
C LYS A 124 -15.01 9.68 6.56
N LYS A 125 -14.89 9.70 7.90
CA LYS A 125 -13.68 9.25 8.62
C LYS A 125 -13.50 7.72 8.60
N ILE A 126 -14.58 6.95 8.52
CA ILE A 126 -14.55 5.48 8.58
C ILE A 126 -14.12 4.84 7.25
N ASN A 127 -14.39 5.47 6.11
CA ASN A 127 -14.16 4.90 4.77
C ASN A 127 -12.93 5.48 4.03
N ASN A 128 -11.94 5.97 4.74
CA ASN A 128 -10.74 6.59 4.15
C ASN A 128 -9.64 5.60 3.73
N ASN A 129 -9.77 4.31 4.06
CA ASN A 129 -8.79 3.23 3.83
C ASN A 129 -7.42 3.49 4.47
N LEU A 130 -7.33 4.39 5.43
CA LEU A 130 -6.08 4.68 6.13
C LEU A 130 -5.79 3.62 7.20
N ASN A 131 -4.52 3.28 7.36
CA ASN A 131 -4.06 2.52 8.51
C ASN A 131 -3.80 3.50 9.69
N PRO A 132 -4.59 3.45 10.77
CA PRO A 132 -4.46 4.38 11.90
C PRO A 132 -3.17 4.22 12.70
N GLU A 133 -2.46 3.11 12.53
CA GLU A 133 -1.19 2.83 13.18
C GLU A 133 -0.01 3.62 12.55
N LEU A 134 -0.15 4.05 11.29
CA LEU A 134 0.90 4.74 10.55
C LEU A 134 0.76 6.26 10.72
N ARG A 135 1.51 6.85 11.64
CA ARG A 135 1.42 8.25 12.04
C ARG A 135 2.79 8.94 12.00
N PHE A 136 2.81 10.27 12.05
CA PHE A 136 4.06 11.04 12.11
C PHE A 136 4.86 10.81 13.40
N ASP A 137 4.20 10.54 14.52
CA ASP A 137 4.83 10.32 15.82
C ASP A 137 5.64 9.02 15.88
N ASN A 138 5.28 8.02 15.08
CA ASN A 138 6.03 6.77 14.96
C ASN A 138 6.81 6.63 13.62
N TYR A 139 6.85 7.68 12.81
CA TYR A 139 7.70 7.73 11.63
C TYR A 139 9.13 8.15 12.02
N VAL A 140 10.05 7.21 12.00
CA VAL A 140 11.44 7.45 12.40
C VAL A 140 12.17 8.28 11.36
N VAL A 141 12.74 9.43 11.80
CA VAL A 141 13.39 10.39 10.92
C VAL A 141 14.91 10.26 10.99
N GLY A 142 15.54 10.17 9.82
CA GLY A 142 16.98 10.23 9.60
C GLY A 142 17.34 11.19 8.48
N GLU A 143 18.60 11.20 8.07
CA GLU A 143 19.05 12.07 6.99
C GLU A 143 18.38 11.69 5.65
N ALA A 144 18.23 10.39 5.40
CA ALA A 144 17.67 9.85 4.16
C ALA A 144 16.21 10.27 3.87
N ASN A 145 15.40 10.56 4.89
CA ASN A 145 13.97 10.84 4.76
C ASN A 145 13.50 12.16 5.38
N ARG A 146 14.40 12.95 5.97
CA ARG A 146 14.08 14.20 6.67
C ARG A 146 13.34 15.19 5.78
N THR A 147 13.83 15.43 4.57
CA THR A 147 13.22 16.39 3.64
C THR A 147 11.80 15.99 3.29
N ALA A 148 11.58 14.70 2.99
CA ALA A 148 10.26 14.18 2.68
C ALA A 148 9.29 14.30 3.87
N GLN A 149 9.77 14.04 5.10
CA GLN A 149 8.97 14.18 6.32
C GLN A 149 8.57 15.62 6.60
N VAL A 150 9.47 16.58 6.44
CA VAL A 150 9.18 18.02 6.65
C VAL A 150 8.14 18.51 5.65
N VAL A 151 8.30 18.19 4.37
CA VAL A 151 7.33 18.57 3.32
C VAL A 151 5.99 17.85 3.53
N ALA A 152 6.01 16.58 3.90
CA ALA A 152 4.80 15.82 4.21
C ALA A 152 3.98 16.46 5.35
N LEU A 153 4.66 16.93 6.40
CA LEU A 153 4.00 17.61 7.50
C LEU A 153 3.40 18.97 7.07
N GLU A 154 4.06 19.69 6.17
CA GLU A 154 3.53 20.93 5.60
C GLU A 154 2.30 20.65 4.71
N VAL A 155 2.34 19.61 3.88
CA VAL A 155 1.19 19.15 3.09
C VAL A 155 0.01 18.76 4.00
N ALA A 156 0.29 18.06 5.09
CA ALA A 156 -0.73 17.65 6.05
C ALA A 156 -1.39 18.84 6.75
N LYS A 157 -0.62 19.89 7.09
CA LYS A 157 -1.14 21.12 7.71
C LYS A 157 -1.90 22.01 6.73
N ASN A 158 -1.47 22.06 5.49
CA ASN A 158 -1.97 23.00 4.47
C ASN A 158 -2.33 22.28 3.16
N PRO A 159 -3.25 21.30 3.15
CA PRO A 159 -3.56 20.52 1.95
C PRO A 159 -4.16 21.38 0.85
N GLY A 160 -3.69 21.16 -0.39
CA GLY A 160 -4.13 21.86 -1.59
C GLY A 160 -3.49 23.22 -1.84
N LYS A 161 -2.50 23.64 -1.01
CA LYS A 161 -1.88 24.98 -1.13
C LYS A 161 -0.52 24.94 -1.86
N THR A 162 0.56 24.62 -1.17
CA THR A 162 1.93 24.87 -1.64
C THR A 162 2.50 23.72 -2.50
N TYR A 163 2.27 22.50 -2.08
CA TYR A 163 2.86 21.29 -2.67
C TYR A 163 1.77 20.38 -3.23
N ASN A 164 1.27 20.71 -4.42
CA ASN A 164 0.22 19.94 -5.08
C ASN A 164 0.52 19.77 -6.59
N PRO A 165 0.66 18.54 -7.08
CA PRO A 165 0.70 17.29 -6.33
C PRO A 165 1.94 17.16 -5.44
N PHE A 166 1.86 16.31 -4.40
CA PHE A 166 3.00 15.83 -3.64
C PHE A 166 3.37 14.43 -4.14
N PHE A 167 4.50 14.31 -4.81
CA PHE A 167 4.96 13.07 -5.42
C PHE A 167 6.14 12.50 -4.65
N LEU A 168 5.95 11.32 -4.05
CA LEU A 168 6.98 10.59 -3.31
C LEU A 168 7.50 9.44 -4.16
N TYR A 169 8.80 9.39 -4.40
CA TYR A 169 9.37 8.26 -5.11
C TYR A 169 10.58 7.67 -4.37
N GLY A 170 11.00 6.48 -4.79
CA GLY A 170 12.11 5.76 -4.20
C GLY A 170 11.85 4.27 -4.15
N ARG A 171 12.86 3.48 -3.86
CA ARG A 171 12.81 2.01 -3.83
C ARG A 171 11.70 1.49 -2.92
N SER A 172 11.26 0.25 -3.15
CA SER A 172 10.32 -0.43 -2.26
C SER A 172 10.89 -0.51 -0.83
N GLY A 173 10.01 -0.40 0.17
CA GLY A 173 10.41 -0.51 1.58
C GLY A 173 11.15 0.69 2.17
N THR A 174 11.16 1.88 1.53
CA THR A 174 11.78 3.11 2.06
C THR A 174 10.87 3.93 2.98
N GLY A 175 9.61 3.52 3.20
CA GLY A 175 8.69 4.21 4.11
C GLY A 175 7.72 5.19 3.42
N LYS A 176 7.58 5.17 2.09
CA LYS A 176 6.61 6.01 1.33
C LYS A 176 5.18 5.82 1.83
N THR A 177 4.71 4.58 1.86
CA THR A 177 3.35 4.22 2.30
C THR A 177 3.08 4.68 3.73
N HIS A 178 4.03 4.52 4.66
CA HIS A 178 3.91 5.03 6.02
C HIS A 178 3.69 6.55 6.03
N LEU A 179 4.53 7.28 5.31
CA LEU A 179 4.44 8.74 5.26
C LEU A 179 3.12 9.23 4.67
N MET A 180 2.60 8.55 3.63
CA MET A 180 1.30 8.85 3.02
C MET A 180 0.14 8.62 3.99
N HIS A 181 0.14 7.50 4.71
CA HIS A 181 -0.85 7.24 5.77
C HIS A 181 -0.74 8.26 6.91
N ALA A 182 0.48 8.63 7.30
CA ALA A 182 0.70 9.65 8.34
C ALA A 182 0.10 11.01 7.95
N ILE A 183 0.26 11.43 6.68
CA ILE A 183 -0.37 12.65 6.15
C ILE A 183 -1.89 12.52 6.24
N GLY A 184 -2.45 11.43 5.73
CA GLY A 184 -3.90 11.19 5.74
C GLY A 184 -4.48 11.20 7.15
N ASN A 185 -3.87 10.45 8.07
CA ASN A 185 -4.28 10.40 9.48
C ASN A 185 -4.19 11.77 10.17
N TYR A 186 -3.15 12.54 9.87
CA TYR A 186 -3.04 13.89 10.42
C TYR A 186 -4.19 14.79 9.95
N ILE A 187 -4.50 14.77 8.64
CA ILE A 187 -5.58 15.59 8.07
C ILE A 187 -6.95 15.20 8.67
N VAL A 188 -7.26 13.90 8.71
CA VAL A 188 -8.54 13.40 9.25
C VAL A 188 -8.71 13.74 10.73
N ASN A 189 -7.63 13.72 11.52
CA ASN A 189 -7.67 13.99 12.95
C ASN A 189 -7.70 15.51 13.28
N ASN A 190 -7.28 16.38 12.36
CA ASN A 190 -7.13 17.81 12.62
C ASN A 190 -7.99 18.70 11.71
N SER A 191 -8.88 18.12 10.89
CA SER A 191 -9.77 18.87 10.00
C SER A 191 -11.00 18.05 9.60
N ASP A 192 -12.01 18.73 9.03
CA ASP A 192 -13.21 18.09 8.48
C ASP A 192 -13.04 17.64 7.02
N LYS A 193 -11.80 17.64 6.51
CA LYS A 193 -11.51 17.26 5.13
C LYS A 193 -11.65 15.76 4.91
N THR A 194 -12.23 15.44 3.76
CA THR A 194 -12.35 14.05 3.32
C THR A 194 -11.06 13.57 2.67
N VAL A 195 -10.55 12.45 3.17
CA VAL A 195 -9.32 11.82 2.66
C VAL A 195 -9.67 10.45 2.11
N LEU A 196 -9.16 10.12 0.93
CA LEU A 196 -9.24 8.78 0.37
C LEU A 196 -7.83 8.28 0.07
N TYR A 197 -7.44 7.19 0.72
CA TYR A 197 -6.25 6.42 0.38
C TYR A 197 -6.64 5.22 -0.47
N ILE A 198 -5.95 5.03 -1.59
CA ILE A 198 -6.10 3.87 -2.46
C ILE A 198 -4.75 3.40 -2.99
N ARG A 199 -4.69 2.13 -3.37
CA ARG A 199 -3.63 1.61 -4.23
C ARG A 199 -4.07 1.72 -5.69
N SER A 200 -3.12 1.88 -6.59
CA SER A 200 -3.42 2.01 -8.02
C SER A 200 -4.11 0.78 -8.63
N ASP A 201 -3.84 -0.43 -8.12
CA ASP A 201 -4.54 -1.65 -8.53
C ASP A 201 -6.03 -1.62 -8.18
N GLN A 202 -6.40 -1.02 -7.03
CA GLN A 202 -7.80 -0.82 -6.66
C GLN A 202 -8.50 0.17 -7.61
N PHE A 203 -7.83 1.26 -7.98
CA PHE A 203 -8.38 2.21 -8.97
C PHE A 203 -8.64 1.53 -10.33
N ILE A 204 -7.69 0.69 -10.80
CA ILE A 204 -7.85 -0.08 -12.04
C ILE A 204 -9.04 -1.04 -11.92
N SER A 205 -9.15 -1.74 -10.81
CA SER A 205 -10.22 -2.70 -10.56
C SER A 205 -11.59 -2.02 -10.58
N ASP A 206 -11.76 -0.94 -9.81
CA ASP A 206 -13.01 -0.18 -9.72
C ASP A 206 -13.43 0.40 -11.08
N PHE A 207 -12.48 0.97 -11.84
CA PHE A 207 -12.75 1.50 -13.18
C PHE A 207 -13.13 0.41 -14.17
N THR A 208 -12.45 -0.74 -14.12
CA THR A 208 -12.72 -1.88 -15.00
C THR A 208 -14.09 -2.49 -14.70
N GLU A 209 -14.42 -2.62 -13.42
CA GLU A 209 -15.72 -3.15 -12.97
C GLU A 209 -16.86 -2.22 -13.41
N MET A 210 -16.72 -0.91 -13.18
CA MET A 210 -17.67 0.10 -13.66
C MET A 210 -17.87 -0.03 -15.17
N THR A 211 -16.79 -0.06 -15.96
CA THR A 211 -16.86 -0.14 -17.43
C THR A 211 -17.55 -1.43 -17.90
N ARG A 212 -17.28 -2.56 -17.23
CA ARG A 212 -17.91 -3.85 -17.53
C ARG A 212 -19.41 -3.84 -17.24
N LYS A 213 -19.81 -3.25 -16.12
CA LYS A 213 -21.23 -3.15 -15.72
C LYS A 213 -22.01 -2.23 -16.68
N ILE A 214 -21.43 -1.13 -17.12
CA ILE A 214 -22.05 -0.20 -18.09
C ILE A 214 -22.29 -0.90 -19.45
N ASN A 215 -21.33 -1.67 -19.94
CA ASN A 215 -21.47 -2.39 -21.21
C ASN A 215 -22.59 -3.44 -21.18
N ASN A 216 -23.02 -3.89 -20.00
CA ASN A 216 -24.05 -4.91 -19.82
C ASN A 216 -25.43 -4.32 -19.42
N SER A 217 -25.52 -3.07 -19.03
CA SER A 217 -26.75 -2.38 -18.63
C SER A 217 -26.55 -0.87 -18.75
N ASP A 218 -27.56 -0.19 -19.26
CA ASP A 218 -27.54 1.29 -19.42
C ASP A 218 -27.69 1.96 -18.02
N ASN A 219 -26.59 2.01 -17.27
CA ASN A 219 -26.60 2.40 -15.87
C ASN A 219 -25.67 3.61 -15.63
N SER A 220 -26.18 4.83 -15.92
CA SER A 220 -25.48 6.10 -15.69
C SER A 220 -25.10 6.33 -14.21
N SER A 221 -25.84 5.73 -13.28
CA SER A 221 -25.58 5.82 -11.83
C SER A 221 -24.20 5.25 -11.42
N LEU A 222 -23.69 4.24 -12.14
CA LEU A 222 -22.35 3.65 -11.84
C LEU A 222 -21.21 4.64 -12.16
N ILE A 223 -21.37 5.42 -13.23
CA ILE A 223 -20.39 6.47 -13.59
C ILE A 223 -20.38 7.55 -12.52
N GLU A 224 -21.57 7.94 -12.06
CA GLU A 224 -21.75 8.98 -11.04
C GLU A 224 -21.14 8.52 -9.71
N HIS A 225 -21.43 7.30 -9.27
CA HIS A 225 -20.85 6.71 -8.08
C HIS A 225 -19.31 6.64 -8.14
N PHE A 226 -18.73 6.23 -9.27
CA PHE A 226 -17.27 6.25 -9.44
C PHE A 226 -16.70 7.66 -9.35
N LYS A 227 -17.35 8.64 -10.00
CA LYS A 227 -16.94 10.04 -9.93
C LYS A 227 -17.03 10.58 -8.52
N ASP A 228 -18.10 10.29 -7.79
CA ASP A 228 -18.28 10.73 -6.40
C ASP A 228 -17.21 10.15 -5.50
N LYS A 229 -16.89 8.86 -5.63
CA LYS A 229 -15.84 8.22 -4.86
C LYS A 229 -14.47 8.89 -5.04
N TYR A 230 -14.11 9.26 -6.28
CA TYR A 230 -12.75 9.71 -6.61
C TYR A 230 -12.62 11.21 -6.82
N ARG A 231 -13.70 11.94 -7.07
CA ARG A 231 -13.66 13.38 -7.38
C ARG A 231 -14.34 14.26 -6.33
N ASN A 232 -15.19 13.68 -5.46
CA ASN A 232 -15.87 14.40 -4.38
C ASN A 232 -15.16 14.21 -3.03
N ILE A 233 -13.85 14.42 -3.01
CA ILE A 233 -12.97 14.30 -1.85
C ILE A 233 -12.06 15.53 -1.77
N ASP A 234 -11.47 15.79 -0.59
CA ASP A 234 -10.54 16.91 -0.41
C ASP A 234 -9.09 16.51 -0.60
N VAL A 235 -8.76 15.23 -0.34
CA VAL A 235 -7.40 14.69 -0.45
C VAL A 235 -7.46 13.31 -1.06
N LEU A 236 -6.81 13.14 -2.22
CA LEU A 236 -6.56 11.85 -2.84
C LEU A 236 -5.12 11.41 -2.54
N ILE A 237 -4.99 10.24 -1.96
CA ILE A 237 -3.71 9.57 -1.74
C ILE A 237 -3.69 8.29 -2.58
N ILE A 238 -2.82 8.24 -3.59
CA ILE A 238 -2.69 7.06 -4.46
C ILE A 238 -1.29 6.46 -4.35
N ASP A 239 -1.24 5.20 -3.97
CA ASP A 239 0.00 4.46 -3.75
C ASP A 239 0.35 3.59 -4.96
N ASP A 240 1.66 3.44 -5.22
CA ASP A 240 2.23 2.62 -6.29
C ASP A 240 1.70 2.96 -7.69
N ILE A 241 1.79 4.24 -8.11
CA ILE A 241 1.25 4.74 -9.38
C ILE A 241 1.79 3.98 -10.60
N GLN A 242 3.01 3.42 -10.53
CA GLN A 242 3.62 2.63 -11.60
C GLN A 242 2.76 1.42 -12.02
N MET A 243 1.87 0.93 -11.16
CA MET A 243 0.94 -0.16 -11.51
C MET A 243 -0.04 0.22 -12.62
N LEU A 244 -0.26 1.53 -12.87
CA LEU A 244 -1.11 2.00 -13.98
C LEU A 244 -0.42 1.91 -15.35
N GLN A 245 0.89 1.63 -15.43
CA GLN A 245 1.66 1.75 -16.69
C GLN A 245 1.08 0.94 -17.85
N ASP A 246 0.54 -0.25 -17.62
CA ASP A 246 -0.02 -1.12 -18.66
C ASP A 246 -1.53 -0.92 -18.87
N ALA A 247 -2.18 -0.08 -18.05
CA ALA A 247 -3.63 0.13 -18.03
C ALA A 247 -4.04 1.46 -18.70
N LYS A 248 -3.82 1.60 -20.02
CA LYS A 248 -4.02 2.87 -20.77
C LYS A 248 -5.40 3.52 -20.56
N LYS A 249 -6.48 2.74 -20.51
CA LYS A 249 -7.83 3.29 -20.25
C LYS A 249 -7.95 3.86 -18.85
N SER A 250 -7.39 3.17 -17.86
CA SER A 250 -7.36 3.62 -16.46
C SER A 250 -6.44 4.83 -16.29
N GLN A 251 -5.32 4.93 -17.05
CA GLN A 251 -4.50 6.16 -17.07
C GLN A 251 -5.30 7.36 -17.56
N SER A 252 -6.08 7.19 -18.64
CA SER A 252 -6.91 8.27 -19.16
C SER A 252 -8.00 8.73 -18.19
N GLU A 253 -8.62 7.80 -17.46
CA GLU A 253 -9.60 8.14 -16.40
C GLU A 253 -8.91 8.77 -15.19
N PHE A 254 -7.74 8.26 -14.81
CA PHE A 254 -6.95 8.86 -13.74
C PHE A 254 -6.53 10.30 -14.07
N PHE A 255 -6.16 10.56 -15.33
CA PHE A 255 -5.88 11.91 -15.79
C PHE A 255 -7.06 12.86 -15.60
N GLN A 256 -8.28 12.43 -15.95
CA GLN A 256 -9.49 13.24 -15.75
C GLN A 256 -9.78 13.46 -14.25
N THR A 257 -9.57 12.44 -13.42
CA THR A 257 -9.71 12.53 -11.97
C THR A 257 -8.70 13.49 -11.37
N PHE A 258 -7.44 13.40 -11.79
CA PHE A 258 -6.37 14.32 -11.40
C PHE A 258 -6.71 15.76 -11.74
N ASP A 259 -7.08 16.02 -13.02
CA ASP A 259 -7.44 17.38 -13.47
C ASP A 259 -8.64 17.96 -12.71
N SER A 260 -9.65 17.14 -12.45
CA SER A 260 -10.82 17.57 -11.66
C SER A 260 -10.42 18.01 -10.26
N LEU A 261 -9.63 17.21 -9.56
CA LEU A 261 -9.15 17.51 -8.20
C LEU A 261 -8.22 18.70 -8.17
N TYR A 262 -7.26 18.75 -9.10
CA TYR A 262 -6.26 19.81 -9.17
C TYR A 262 -6.90 21.18 -9.41
N ASN A 263 -7.84 21.28 -10.35
CA ASN A 263 -8.56 22.51 -10.67
C ASN A 263 -9.41 23.02 -9.49
N LEU A 264 -9.91 22.11 -8.67
CA LEU A 264 -10.65 22.44 -7.43
C LEU A 264 -9.72 22.68 -6.24
N LYS A 265 -8.41 22.74 -6.45
CA LYS A 265 -7.38 22.91 -5.41
C LYS A 265 -7.44 21.83 -4.30
N LYS A 266 -7.92 20.64 -4.65
CA LYS A 266 -7.86 19.47 -3.77
C LYS A 266 -6.46 18.91 -3.75
N GLN A 267 -6.03 18.36 -2.61
CA GLN A 267 -4.68 17.80 -2.48
C GLN A 267 -4.59 16.44 -3.18
N ILE A 268 -3.51 16.25 -3.93
CA ILE A 268 -3.15 14.98 -4.54
C ILE A 268 -1.79 14.54 -4.02
N ILE A 269 -1.70 13.32 -3.51
CA ILE A 269 -0.47 12.70 -3.02
C ILE A 269 -0.26 11.39 -3.76
N ILE A 270 0.93 11.22 -4.32
CA ILE A 270 1.24 10.09 -5.22
C ILE A 270 2.51 9.42 -4.74
N SER A 271 2.56 8.10 -4.72
CA SER A 271 3.82 7.36 -4.59
C SER A 271 4.21 6.62 -5.85
N SER A 272 5.50 6.40 -6.02
CA SER A 272 6.10 5.61 -7.10
C SER A 272 7.38 4.92 -6.63
N ASP A 273 7.81 3.90 -7.35
CA ASP A 273 9.15 3.33 -7.23
C ASP A 273 10.21 4.12 -8.01
N THR A 274 9.78 4.91 -9.01
CA THR A 274 10.64 5.71 -9.88
C THR A 274 10.19 7.17 -9.95
N SER A 275 11.07 8.05 -10.42
CA SER A 275 10.77 9.48 -10.59
C SER A 275 9.66 9.70 -11.65
N PRO A 276 8.95 10.85 -11.63
CA PRO A 276 7.95 11.17 -12.66
C PRO A 276 8.48 11.08 -14.09
N ASN A 277 9.75 11.43 -14.31
CA ASN A 277 10.37 11.40 -15.64
C ASN A 277 10.67 9.97 -16.12
N ASP A 278 10.92 9.06 -15.20
CA ASP A 278 11.29 7.67 -15.46
C ASP A 278 10.10 6.72 -15.52
N LEU A 279 8.87 7.23 -15.39
CA LEU A 279 7.63 6.46 -15.55
C LEU A 279 7.45 6.09 -17.03
N ASN A 280 8.00 4.95 -17.41
CA ASN A 280 7.85 4.42 -18.75
C ASN A 280 6.38 4.06 -19.01
N MET A 281 5.93 4.15 -20.29
CA MET A 281 4.58 3.83 -20.74
C MET A 281 3.44 4.70 -20.14
N PHE A 282 3.76 5.76 -19.41
CA PHE A 282 2.80 6.78 -19.02
C PHE A 282 2.65 7.84 -20.12
N GLU A 283 1.43 8.35 -20.26
CA GLU A 283 1.17 9.48 -21.15
C GLU A 283 1.94 10.72 -20.68
N ASP A 284 2.61 11.45 -21.60
CA ASP A 284 3.43 12.60 -21.25
C ASP A 284 2.67 13.70 -20.49
N ARG A 285 1.37 13.82 -20.76
CA ARG A 285 0.50 14.75 -20.01
C ARG A 285 0.40 14.43 -18.52
N LEU A 286 0.42 13.14 -18.14
CA LEU A 286 0.45 12.74 -16.71
C LEU A 286 1.81 13.04 -16.08
N LYS A 287 2.91 12.69 -16.76
CA LYS A 287 4.27 12.98 -16.28
C LYS A 287 4.47 14.46 -16.01
N THR A 288 4.02 15.30 -16.95
CA THR A 288 4.06 16.76 -16.81
C THR A 288 3.31 17.24 -15.58
N ARG A 289 2.11 16.69 -15.32
CA ARG A 289 1.30 17.05 -14.15
C ARG A 289 1.91 16.60 -12.82
N PHE A 290 2.53 15.44 -12.79
CA PHE A 290 3.25 14.99 -11.60
C PHE A 290 4.40 15.92 -11.21
N GLY A 291 4.97 16.63 -12.18
CA GLY A 291 6.00 17.64 -11.97
C GLY A 291 5.50 19.04 -11.57
N TRP A 292 4.19 19.31 -11.57
CA TRP A 292 3.68 20.66 -11.25
C TRP A 292 3.85 21.06 -9.78
N GLY A 293 3.85 20.10 -8.87
CA GLY A 293 4.07 20.32 -7.45
C GLY A 293 5.52 20.05 -7.04
N ILE A 294 5.70 19.15 -6.08
CA ILE A 294 7.03 18.73 -5.63
C ILE A 294 7.16 17.20 -5.73
N ALA A 295 8.27 16.76 -6.31
CA ALA A 295 8.66 15.35 -6.33
C ALA A 295 9.89 15.16 -5.44
N LEU A 296 9.81 14.22 -4.48
CA LEU A 296 10.87 13.96 -3.52
C LEU A 296 11.26 12.49 -3.52
N ASP A 297 12.56 12.26 -3.57
CA ASP A 297 13.19 10.95 -3.41
C ASP A 297 13.31 10.59 -1.94
N ILE A 298 12.78 9.42 -1.55
CA ILE A 298 13.05 8.82 -0.25
C ILE A 298 14.13 7.76 -0.43
N LYS A 299 15.32 8.10 0.02
CA LYS A 299 16.47 7.22 -0.08
C LYS A 299 16.36 6.02 0.86
N PRO A 300 17.01 4.90 0.51
CA PRO A 300 17.14 3.78 1.43
C PRO A 300 17.72 4.22 2.78
N PRO A 301 17.28 3.61 3.89
CA PRO A 301 17.78 3.96 5.22
C PRO A 301 19.26 3.63 5.35
N ASP A 302 20.05 4.60 5.83
CA ASP A 302 21.42 4.37 6.27
C ASP A 302 21.46 3.52 7.56
N ARG A 303 22.67 3.11 7.97
CA ARG A 303 22.86 2.27 9.16
C ARG A 303 22.28 2.92 10.42
N ASP A 304 22.46 4.20 10.62
CA ASP A 304 22.00 4.92 11.81
C ASP A 304 20.47 5.00 11.85
N LEU A 305 19.84 5.24 10.71
CA LEU A 305 18.37 5.23 10.60
C LEU A 305 17.82 3.81 10.82
N LYS A 306 18.47 2.78 10.29
CA LYS A 306 18.08 1.37 10.55
C LYS A 306 18.10 1.06 12.04
N ILE A 307 19.17 1.43 12.76
CA ILE A 307 19.27 1.22 14.23
C ILE A 307 18.14 1.96 14.96
N LYS A 308 17.87 3.20 14.59
CA LYS A 308 16.75 3.97 15.17
C LYS A 308 15.40 3.32 14.93
N ILE A 309 15.16 2.80 13.71
CA ILE A 309 13.92 2.09 13.37
C ILE A 309 13.79 0.82 14.20
N LEU A 310 14.85 0.01 14.31
CA LEU A 310 14.87 -1.19 15.11
C LEU A 310 14.53 -0.90 16.58
N LYS A 311 15.18 0.09 17.18
CA LYS A 311 14.94 0.51 18.55
C LYS A 311 13.52 1.04 18.77
N ASN A 312 13.02 1.85 17.83
CA ASN A 312 11.64 2.36 17.90
C ASN A 312 10.61 1.22 17.85
N LYS A 313 10.85 0.22 16.99
CA LYS A 313 9.92 -0.89 16.77
C LYS A 313 9.74 -1.80 17.99
N ILE A 314 10.77 -1.92 18.83
CA ILE A 314 10.73 -2.79 20.01
C ILE A 314 10.17 -2.10 21.26
N ILE A 315 9.89 -0.80 21.19
CA ILE A 315 9.33 -0.07 22.35
C ILE A 315 8.00 -0.70 22.75
N GLY A 316 7.93 -1.12 24.01
CA GLY A 316 6.73 -1.77 24.57
C GLY A 316 6.59 -3.26 24.23
N MET A 317 7.54 -3.86 23.53
CA MET A 317 7.56 -5.30 23.32
C MET A 317 8.08 -6.01 24.59
N GLU A 318 7.47 -7.13 24.94
CA GLU A 318 7.93 -7.98 26.04
C GLU A 318 9.32 -8.53 25.73
N SER A 319 10.22 -8.55 26.73
CA SER A 319 11.61 -9.01 26.60
C SER A 319 12.52 -8.13 25.72
N ALA A 320 12.12 -6.90 25.40
CA ALA A 320 12.97 -5.98 24.63
C ALA A 320 14.27 -5.60 25.37
N ASP A 321 14.23 -5.58 26.69
CA ASP A 321 15.34 -5.32 27.61
C ASP A 321 16.42 -6.41 27.61
N LEU A 322 16.12 -7.60 27.13
CA LEU A 322 17.09 -8.69 26.99
C LEU A 322 18.07 -8.48 25.80
N ILE A 323 17.72 -7.59 24.86
CA ILE A 323 18.47 -7.38 23.61
C ILE A 323 19.66 -6.46 23.89
N GLN A 324 20.87 -6.99 23.66
CA GLN A 324 22.11 -6.23 23.81
C GLN A 324 22.25 -5.17 22.68
N GLU A 325 22.90 -4.06 22.97
CA GLU A 325 23.04 -2.91 22.07
C GLU A 325 23.69 -3.27 20.71
N GLU A 326 24.70 -4.14 20.75
CA GLU A 326 25.40 -4.62 19.58
C GLU A 326 24.55 -5.46 18.61
N VAL A 327 23.42 -6.00 19.07
CA VAL A 327 22.48 -6.75 18.23
C VAL A 327 21.82 -5.84 17.19
N PHE A 328 21.45 -4.62 17.60
CA PHE A 328 20.85 -3.65 16.65
C PHE A 328 21.83 -3.29 15.54
N ASP A 329 23.10 -3.13 15.89
CA ASP A 329 24.15 -2.84 14.95
C ASP A 329 24.40 -4.02 13.99
N TYR A 330 24.41 -5.23 14.55
CA TYR A 330 24.53 -6.45 13.77
C TYR A 330 23.37 -6.60 12.78
N ILE A 331 22.13 -6.41 13.22
CA ILE A 331 20.95 -6.47 12.33
C ILE A 331 21.01 -5.38 11.26
N ALA A 332 21.30 -4.12 11.64
CA ALA A 332 21.37 -3.00 10.71
C ALA A 332 22.42 -3.19 9.62
N SER A 333 23.57 -3.79 9.98
CA SER A 333 24.71 -4.03 9.08
C SER A 333 24.48 -5.21 8.12
N ASN A 334 23.70 -6.21 8.53
CA ASN A 334 23.47 -7.44 7.75
C ASN A 334 22.11 -7.46 7.04
N SER A 335 21.22 -6.49 7.31
CA SER A 335 19.92 -6.40 6.66
C SER A 335 20.00 -5.66 5.32
N PRO A 336 19.13 -6.02 4.34
CA PRO A 336 18.93 -5.24 3.13
C PRO A 336 18.60 -3.76 3.42
N ALA A 337 18.69 -2.94 2.38
CA ALA A 337 18.44 -1.51 2.48
C ALA A 337 16.95 -1.14 2.45
N ASP A 338 16.08 -1.99 3.00
CA ASP A 338 14.63 -1.75 3.08
C ASP A 338 14.10 -1.99 4.50
N ILE A 339 13.07 -1.22 4.88
CA ILE A 339 12.51 -1.25 6.23
C ILE A 339 11.69 -2.53 6.48
N ARG A 340 11.06 -3.10 5.45
CA ARG A 340 10.26 -4.34 5.60
C ARG A 340 11.13 -5.51 6.04
N SER A 341 12.34 -5.62 5.49
CA SER A 341 13.30 -6.64 5.90
C SER A 341 13.76 -6.46 7.36
N LEU A 342 13.92 -5.21 7.82
CA LEU A 342 14.21 -4.92 9.22
C LEU A 342 13.06 -5.35 10.14
N GLU A 343 11.82 -5.03 9.76
CA GLU A 343 10.63 -5.44 10.52
C GLU A 343 10.49 -6.96 10.56
N GLY A 344 10.74 -7.64 9.44
CA GLY A 344 10.76 -9.10 9.38
C GLY A 344 11.80 -9.73 10.28
N ALA A 345 13.02 -9.15 10.31
CA ALA A 345 14.10 -9.62 11.18
C ALA A 345 13.73 -9.46 12.66
N ILE A 346 13.19 -8.31 13.07
CA ILE A 346 12.71 -8.10 14.46
C ILE A 346 11.60 -9.08 14.82
N THR A 347 10.60 -9.24 13.96
CA THR A 347 9.49 -10.17 14.21
C THR A 347 10.00 -11.60 14.44
N ARG A 348 10.96 -12.04 13.61
CA ARG A 348 11.55 -13.38 13.75
C ARG A 348 12.44 -13.49 14.99
N LEU A 349 13.20 -12.44 15.34
CA LEU A 349 14.00 -12.43 16.57
C LEU A 349 13.09 -12.60 17.79
N PHE A 350 12.01 -11.85 17.89
CA PHE A 350 11.05 -11.97 19.02
C PHE A 350 10.34 -13.33 19.04
N ALA A 351 10.05 -13.94 17.88
CA ALA A 351 9.53 -15.30 17.84
C ALA A 351 10.53 -16.31 18.43
N ASN A 352 11.82 -16.16 18.12
CA ASN A 352 12.86 -17.01 18.71
C ASN A 352 13.07 -16.75 20.21
N ILE A 353 13.00 -15.50 20.65
CA ILE A 353 13.05 -15.16 22.08
C ILE A 353 11.88 -15.86 22.83
N ALA A 354 10.68 -15.82 22.30
CA ALA A 354 9.52 -16.47 22.90
C ALA A 354 9.63 -18.01 22.94
N ILE A 355 10.26 -18.63 21.93
CA ILE A 355 10.45 -20.09 21.86
C ILE A 355 11.56 -20.55 22.80
N TYR A 356 12.73 -19.90 22.77
CA TYR A 356 13.92 -20.38 23.46
C TYR A 356 14.14 -19.73 24.81
N GLN A 357 13.44 -18.65 25.15
CA GLN A 357 13.47 -17.92 26.41
C GLN A 357 14.92 -17.67 26.92
N PRO A 358 15.80 -17.04 26.13
CA PRO A 358 17.18 -16.78 26.53
C PRO A 358 17.24 -15.80 27.69
N GLU A 359 18.25 -15.92 28.57
CA GLU A 359 18.52 -14.93 29.63
C GLU A 359 18.97 -13.58 29.02
N THR A 360 19.68 -13.62 27.90
CA THR A 360 20.15 -12.43 27.15
C THR A 360 20.13 -12.72 25.64
N VAL A 361 19.88 -11.70 24.85
CA VAL A 361 19.91 -11.76 23.39
C VAL A 361 21.20 -11.08 22.90
N ASP A 362 22.17 -11.90 22.58
CA ASP A 362 23.49 -11.50 22.10
C ASP A 362 23.65 -11.76 20.58
N ILE A 363 24.84 -11.46 20.03
CA ILE A 363 25.15 -11.71 18.61
C ILE A 363 25.08 -13.21 18.25
N PRO A 364 25.65 -14.16 19.02
CA PRO A 364 25.51 -15.59 18.76
C PRO A 364 24.07 -16.06 18.65
N PHE A 365 23.21 -15.73 19.62
CA PHE A 365 21.78 -16.03 19.57
C PHE A 365 21.11 -15.42 18.33
N THR A 366 21.42 -14.16 18.04
CA THR A 366 20.83 -13.45 16.90
C THR A 366 21.25 -14.08 15.57
N LYS A 367 22.50 -14.54 15.44
CA LYS A 367 22.99 -15.27 14.26
C LYS A 367 22.24 -16.57 14.05
N GLU A 368 21.97 -17.32 15.10
CA GLU A 368 21.19 -18.55 15.04
C GLU A 368 19.73 -18.26 14.67
N ALA A 369 19.10 -17.28 15.32
CA ALA A 369 17.71 -16.90 15.10
C ALA A 369 17.43 -16.35 13.69
N LEU A 370 18.37 -15.61 13.10
CA LEU A 370 18.25 -14.93 11.83
C LEU A 370 19.12 -15.50 10.72
N GLY A 371 19.79 -16.63 10.96
CA GLY A 371 20.73 -17.25 10.03
C GLY A 371 20.17 -17.48 8.63
N ASP A 372 18.92 -17.94 8.55
CA ASP A 372 18.24 -18.14 7.25
C ASP A 372 17.90 -16.82 6.53
N ILE A 373 17.66 -15.73 7.29
CA ILE A 373 17.37 -14.42 6.71
C ILE A 373 18.67 -13.75 6.26
N PHE A 374 19.69 -13.77 7.12
CA PHE A 374 20.97 -13.13 6.86
C PHE A 374 21.94 -14.06 6.15
N GLY A 375 21.82 -15.40 6.31
CA GLY A 375 22.54 -16.40 5.56
C GLY A 375 22.26 -16.32 4.06
N SER A 376 21.02 -16.10 3.67
CA SER A 376 20.67 -15.72 2.29
C SER A 376 21.16 -14.32 1.91
N ASN A 377 21.40 -13.42 2.87
CA ASN A 377 21.87 -12.05 2.67
C ASN A 377 23.38 -11.85 2.87
N GLN A 378 24.10 -12.79 3.51
CA GLN A 378 25.58 -12.85 3.34
C GLN A 378 25.96 -12.98 1.86
N TYR A 379 25.01 -13.39 1.05
CA TYR A 379 25.12 -13.43 -0.41
C TYR A 379 24.88 -12.07 -1.09
N MET A 380 24.31 -11.07 -0.40
CA MET A 380 24.04 -9.74 -0.99
C MET A 380 25.12 -8.68 -0.70
N THR A 381 26.13 -8.96 0.07
CA THR A 381 27.38 -8.19 0.03
C THR A 381 28.33 -8.82 -1.00
N ASN A 382 27.83 -9.04 -2.20
CA ASN A 382 28.72 -9.21 -3.32
C ASN A 382 29.40 -7.85 -3.56
N ASP A 383 30.48 -7.63 -2.82
CA ASP A 383 31.43 -6.59 -3.14
C ASP A 383 31.83 -6.79 -4.61
N LEU A 384 31.84 -5.75 -5.40
CA LEU A 384 32.29 -5.75 -6.79
C LEU A 384 33.64 -6.46 -6.95
N ALA A 385 34.49 -6.42 -5.92
CA ALA A 385 35.77 -7.14 -5.88
C ALA A 385 35.58 -8.67 -5.83
N ARG A 386 34.61 -9.16 -5.04
CA ARG A 386 34.33 -10.61 -4.96
C ARG A 386 33.77 -11.12 -6.28
N ILE A 387 32.78 -10.40 -6.88
CA ILE A 387 32.27 -10.81 -8.20
C ILE A 387 33.38 -10.87 -9.23
N ARG A 388 34.22 -9.82 -9.28
CA ARG A 388 35.36 -9.80 -10.20
C ARG A 388 36.32 -10.97 -9.96
N LYS A 389 36.63 -11.26 -8.71
CA LYS A 389 37.52 -12.40 -8.34
C LYS A 389 36.90 -13.74 -8.74
N THR A 390 35.65 -13.99 -8.40
CA THR A 390 34.98 -15.26 -8.77
C THR A 390 34.89 -15.45 -10.28
N VAL A 391 34.56 -14.38 -11.01
CA VAL A 391 34.52 -14.43 -12.48
C VAL A 391 35.93 -14.65 -13.07
N ALA A 392 36.96 -14.04 -12.48
CA ALA A 392 38.35 -14.25 -12.92
C ALA A 392 38.78 -15.70 -12.72
N GLU A 393 38.49 -16.27 -11.56
CA GLU A 393 38.77 -17.69 -11.23
C GLU A 393 38.00 -18.66 -12.15
N TYR A 394 36.72 -18.41 -12.40
CA TYR A 394 35.85 -19.25 -13.25
C TYR A 394 36.36 -19.34 -14.70
N TYR A 395 36.79 -18.19 -15.26
CA TYR A 395 37.31 -18.12 -16.65
C TYR A 395 38.83 -18.32 -16.77
N ASP A 396 39.50 -18.68 -15.67
CA ASP A 396 40.97 -18.86 -15.60
C ASP A 396 41.73 -17.63 -16.14
N VAL A 397 41.34 -16.44 -15.67
CA VAL A 397 41.99 -15.17 -16.01
C VAL A 397 42.36 -14.41 -14.73
N THR A 398 43.34 -13.51 -14.80
CA THR A 398 43.69 -12.68 -13.63
C THR A 398 42.76 -11.49 -13.50
N GLU A 399 42.53 -11.02 -12.28
CA GLU A 399 41.70 -9.80 -12.02
C GLU A 399 42.27 -8.57 -12.75
N GLU A 400 43.62 -8.45 -12.84
CA GLU A 400 44.30 -7.38 -13.59
C GLU A 400 43.95 -7.45 -15.07
N SER A 401 43.80 -8.66 -15.65
CA SER A 401 43.41 -8.80 -17.07
C SER A 401 41.98 -8.33 -17.33
N LEU A 402 41.05 -8.49 -16.35
CA LEU A 402 39.70 -7.96 -16.45
C LEU A 402 39.68 -6.43 -16.47
N LYS A 403 40.60 -5.78 -15.72
CA LYS A 403 40.79 -4.32 -15.73
C LYS A 403 41.57 -3.80 -16.92
N SER A 404 42.30 -4.68 -17.62
CA SER A 404 43.20 -4.31 -18.72
C SER A 404 42.43 -3.92 -19.99
N LYS A 405 43.12 -3.27 -20.94
CA LYS A 405 42.58 -2.96 -22.28
C LYS A 405 42.67 -4.16 -23.25
N LYS A 406 43.06 -5.35 -22.78
CA LYS A 406 43.19 -6.57 -23.62
C LYS A 406 41.81 -6.94 -24.21
N ARG A 407 41.83 -7.33 -25.52
CA ARG A 407 40.62 -7.66 -26.30
C ARG A 407 40.52 -9.16 -26.65
N GLN A 408 41.32 -10.03 -25.98
CA GLN A 408 41.21 -11.48 -26.13
C GLN A 408 39.77 -11.91 -25.82
N ALA A 409 39.23 -12.83 -26.62
CA ALA A 409 37.83 -13.24 -26.55
C ALA A 409 37.40 -13.70 -25.15
N ASN A 410 38.22 -14.55 -24.50
CA ASN A 410 37.99 -15.06 -23.15
C ASN A 410 37.92 -13.93 -22.09
N ILE A 411 38.91 -13.02 -22.11
CA ILE A 411 38.96 -11.89 -21.17
C ILE A 411 37.78 -10.94 -21.41
N ASN A 412 37.39 -10.75 -22.67
CA ASN A 412 36.28 -9.85 -22.99
C ASN A 412 34.93 -10.44 -22.56
N LYS A 413 34.71 -11.76 -22.79
CA LYS A 413 33.51 -12.48 -22.32
C LYS A 413 33.43 -12.42 -20.77
N ALA A 414 34.52 -12.81 -20.09
CA ALA A 414 34.58 -12.77 -18.63
C ALA A 414 34.30 -11.37 -18.06
N ARG A 415 34.86 -10.32 -18.69
CA ARG A 415 34.61 -8.93 -18.29
C ARG A 415 33.13 -8.53 -18.47
N GLN A 416 32.51 -8.87 -19.60
CA GLN A 416 31.10 -8.55 -19.85
C GLN A 416 30.18 -9.27 -18.86
N ILE A 417 30.43 -10.54 -18.59
CA ILE A 417 29.71 -11.32 -17.57
C ILE A 417 29.94 -10.75 -16.17
N GLY A 418 31.17 -10.35 -15.84
CA GLY A 418 31.45 -9.71 -14.56
C GLY A 418 30.72 -8.37 -14.38
N MET A 419 30.64 -7.53 -15.42
CA MET A 419 29.84 -6.27 -15.38
C MET A 419 28.35 -6.59 -15.28
N TYR A 420 27.84 -7.57 -16.00
CA TYR A 420 26.45 -8.01 -15.93
C TYR A 420 26.10 -8.53 -14.51
N LEU A 421 26.89 -9.45 -13.95
CA LEU A 421 26.68 -9.95 -12.59
C LEU A 421 26.78 -8.84 -11.55
N SER A 422 27.70 -7.90 -11.74
CA SER A 422 27.81 -6.72 -10.88
C SER A 422 26.52 -5.86 -10.90
N SER A 423 25.90 -5.70 -12.07
CA SER A 423 24.68 -4.90 -12.22
C SER A 423 23.44 -5.56 -11.62
N ILE A 424 23.35 -6.89 -11.62
CA ILE A 424 22.18 -7.62 -11.10
C ILE A 424 22.33 -8.09 -9.65
N LEU A 425 23.59 -8.24 -9.16
CA LEU A 425 23.88 -8.78 -7.82
C LEU A 425 24.32 -7.71 -6.81
N THR A 426 24.52 -6.46 -7.26
CA THR A 426 24.87 -5.34 -6.37
C THR A 426 23.95 -4.15 -6.62
N GLU A 427 23.91 -3.25 -5.65
CA GLU A 427 23.18 -1.98 -5.76
C GLU A 427 24.06 -0.83 -6.28
N GLU A 428 25.22 -1.16 -6.83
CA GLU A 428 26.19 -0.18 -7.27
C GLU A 428 25.79 0.48 -8.58
N THR A 429 26.12 1.77 -8.71
CA THR A 429 25.84 2.51 -9.94
C THR A 429 26.71 2.04 -11.10
N VAL A 430 26.24 2.24 -12.33
CA VAL A 430 26.97 1.84 -13.56
C VAL A 430 28.35 2.48 -13.61
N GLU A 431 28.50 3.72 -13.12
CA GLU A 431 29.78 4.43 -13.02
C GLU A 431 30.74 3.70 -12.07
N ARG A 432 30.23 3.25 -10.94
CA ARG A 432 31.02 2.53 -9.92
C ARG A 432 31.44 1.15 -10.38
N ILE A 433 30.56 0.44 -11.09
CA ILE A 433 30.90 -0.80 -11.79
C ILE A 433 31.99 -0.53 -12.84
N GLY A 434 31.83 0.53 -13.63
CA GLY A 434 32.82 0.93 -14.63
C GLY A 434 34.22 1.17 -14.04
N LEU A 435 34.30 1.86 -12.91
CA LEU A 435 35.57 2.07 -12.18
C LEU A 435 36.25 0.76 -11.80
N GLN A 436 35.50 -0.25 -11.37
CA GLN A 436 36.05 -1.56 -10.99
C GLN A 436 36.66 -2.34 -12.15
N TYR A 437 36.13 -2.16 -13.36
CA TYR A 437 36.61 -2.80 -14.58
C TYR A 437 37.46 -1.88 -15.47
N ASN A 438 37.77 -0.65 -15.00
CA ASN A 438 38.47 0.40 -15.75
C ASN A 438 37.81 0.64 -17.12
N ARG A 439 36.48 0.88 -17.08
CA ARG A 439 35.63 1.15 -18.25
C ARG A 439 34.73 2.34 -18.00
N ASP A 440 34.37 3.03 -19.08
CA ASP A 440 33.35 4.06 -19.01
C ASP A 440 31.94 3.44 -18.88
N HIS A 441 31.01 4.26 -18.44
CA HIS A 441 29.64 3.86 -18.19
C HIS A 441 28.92 3.31 -19.45
N ALA A 442 29.22 3.88 -20.63
CA ALA A 442 28.64 3.40 -21.89
C ALA A 442 29.11 1.99 -22.26
N THR A 443 30.39 1.65 -21.95
CA THR A 443 30.93 0.30 -22.13
C THR A 443 30.27 -0.70 -21.18
N VAL A 444 29.96 -0.29 -19.95
CA VAL A 444 29.26 -1.17 -18.99
C VAL A 444 27.84 -1.45 -19.48
N LEU A 445 27.08 -0.42 -19.81
CA LEU A 445 25.70 -0.58 -20.31
C LEU A 445 25.65 -1.49 -21.54
N HIS A 446 26.51 -1.22 -22.53
CA HIS A 446 26.58 -2.05 -23.73
C HIS A 446 26.96 -3.50 -23.41
N GLY A 447 27.86 -3.72 -22.43
CA GLY A 447 28.24 -5.07 -21.98
C GLY A 447 27.08 -5.81 -21.32
N VAL A 448 26.32 -5.12 -20.46
CA VAL A 448 25.13 -5.67 -19.79
C VAL A 448 24.05 -6.02 -20.80
N GLU A 449 23.66 -5.09 -21.67
CA GLU A 449 22.63 -5.31 -22.70
C GLU A 449 22.99 -6.46 -23.66
N LYS A 450 24.29 -6.61 -23.98
CA LYS A 450 24.75 -7.68 -24.84
C LYS A 450 24.54 -9.04 -24.18
N ILE A 451 24.95 -9.19 -22.92
CA ILE A 451 24.75 -10.44 -22.14
C ILE A 451 23.25 -10.74 -22.01
N GLU A 452 22.42 -9.76 -21.69
CA GLU A 452 20.96 -9.94 -21.61
C GLU A 452 20.35 -10.47 -22.91
N LYS A 453 20.78 -9.97 -24.05
CA LYS A 453 20.33 -10.45 -25.36
C LYS A 453 20.83 -11.86 -25.67
N GLU A 454 22.09 -12.17 -25.33
CA GLU A 454 22.67 -13.50 -25.55
C GLU A 454 21.99 -14.56 -24.68
N LEU A 455 21.60 -14.22 -23.42
CA LEU A 455 20.87 -15.12 -22.51
C LEU A 455 19.50 -15.57 -23.05
N LEU A 456 18.89 -14.82 -23.96
CA LEU A 456 17.61 -15.22 -24.59
C LEU A 456 17.74 -16.43 -25.51
N ASN A 457 18.94 -16.69 -26.07
CA ASN A 457 19.15 -17.67 -27.14
C ASN A 457 20.36 -18.60 -26.91
N ASP A 458 21.10 -18.47 -25.81
CA ASP A 458 22.30 -19.25 -25.52
C ASP A 458 22.14 -20.03 -24.19
N ASP A 459 21.73 -21.30 -24.31
CA ASP A 459 21.56 -22.20 -23.15
C ASP A 459 22.87 -22.47 -22.41
N GLN A 460 24.02 -22.44 -23.10
CA GLN A 460 25.31 -22.63 -22.47
C GLN A 460 25.68 -21.42 -21.60
N LEU A 461 25.41 -20.20 -22.08
CA LEU A 461 25.63 -18.99 -21.31
C LEU A 461 24.69 -18.93 -20.09
N ASN A 462 23.44 -19.35 -20.25
CA ASN A 462 22.48 -19.45 -19.13
C ASN A 462 23.02 -20.39 -18.01
N LYS A 463 23.64 -21.51 -18.40
CA LYS A 463 24.25 -22.46 -17.46
C LYS A 463 25.45 -21.83 -16.75
N GLU A 464 26.37 -21.20 -17.51
CA GLU A 464 27.57 -20.51 -16.94
C GLU A 464 27.14 -19.41 -15.93
N ILE A 465 26.14 -18.59 -16.27
CA ILE A 465 25.62 -17.54 -15.36
C ILE A 465 25.00 -18.16 -14.11
N LYS A 466 24.27 -19.28 -14.24
CA LYS A 466 23.71 -19.98 -13.09
C LYS A 466 24.81 -20.52 -12.17
N GLU A 467 25.82 -21.18 -12.72
CA GLU A 467 26.97 -21.71 -11.96
C GLU A 467 27.73 -20.57 -11.24
N LEU A 468 27.96 -19.44 -11.92
CA LEU A 468 28.59 -18.27 -11.31
C LEU A 468 27.74 -17.65 -10.20
N ARG A 469 26.43 -17.59 -10.37
CA ARG A 469 25.53 -17.15 -9.31
C ARG A 469 25.56 -18.10 -8.11
N ASP A 470 25.58 -19.40 -8.35
CA ASP A 470 25.70 -20.40 -7.29
C ASP A 470 27.04 -20.26 -6.53
N LEU A 471 28.14 -20.03 -7.22
CA LEU A 471 29.47 -19.76 -6.61
C LEU A 471 29.54 -18.43 -5.85
N LEU A 472 28.80 -17.42 -6.29
CA LEU A 472 28.67 -16.14 -5.60
C LEU A 472 27.67 -16.23 -4.44
N THR A 473 26.84 -17.28 -4.42
CA THR A 473 25.82 -17.57 -3.42
C THR A 473 26.36 -18.42 -2.25
N ILE A 474 27.55 -19.01 -2.35
CA ILE A 474 28.26 -19.72 -1.28
C ILE A 474 29.27 -18.77 -0.63
#